data_6bb54e0416ae5187bbd970e654728b43
#
_entry.id   6bb54e0416ae5187bbd970e654728b43
#
_cell.length_a   1.000
_cell.length_b   1.000
_cell.length_c   1.000
_cell.angle_alpha   90.00
_cell.angle_beta   90.00
_cell.angle_gamma   90.00
#
_symmetry.space_group_name_H-M   'P 1'
#
loop_
_entity.id
_entity.type
_entity.pdbx_description
1 polymer ?
#
loop_
_entity_poly.entity_id
_entity_poly.type
_entity_poly.pdbx_seq_one_letter_code
_entity_poly.pdbx_strand_id
1 'polypeptide(L)'
;LDQEIDRQRQLMLNRFAQQFGADPKTFDSNMLPNELFEDQALRAVRLGVLVSQIIESQKLTVDQDRVTAFIAEAAENYEDPAEVIEYYTNDKAQRAQVESVVLEDQVVDYLLGHAKVSDKTVNYQELLAAAQQQAI
;
A
#
# COMPACT_ATOMS: atom_id res chain seq x y z
N LEU A 1 -12.86 -10.69 4.25
CA LEU A 1 -12.68 -10.80 2.80
C LEU A 1 -13.60 -9.82 2.05
N ASP A 2 -14.90 -9.78 2.36
CA ASP A 2 -15.88 -8.93 1.65
C ASP A 2 -15.51 -7.45 1.69
N GLN A 3 -15.10 -6.95 2.85
CA GLN A 3 -14.62 -5.57 3.01
C GLN A 3 -13.40 -5.26 2.13
N GLU A 4 -12.51 -6.22 1.95
CA GLU A 4 -11.34 -6.05 1.08
C GLU A 4 -11.73 -6.11 -0.40
N ILE A 5 -12.69 -6.93 -0.77
CA ILE A 5 -13.25 -6.95 -2.12
C ILE A 5 -13.87 -5.57 -2.45
N ASP A 6 -14.66 -5.01 -1.55
CA ASP A 6 -15.24 -3.69 -1.72
C ASP A 6 -14.19 -2.59 -1.84
N ARG A 7 -13.14 -2.66 -1.03
CA ARG A 7 -12.01 -1.74 -1.11
C ARG A 7 -11.28 -1.82 -2.46
N GLN A 8 -10.98 -3.02 -2.94
CA GLN A 8 -10.34 -3.21 -4.25
C GLN A 8 -11.22 -2.70 -5.38
N ARG A 9 -12.52 -2.93 -5.30
CA ARG A 9 -13.50 -2.40 -6.25
C ARG A 9 -13.48 -0.88 -6.29
N GLN A 10 -13.50 -0.21 -5.13
CA GLN A 10 -13.44 1.24 -5.04
C GLN A 10 -12.13 1.81 -5.62
N LEU A 11 -11.01 1.17 -5.34
CA LEU A 11 -9.72 1.55 -5.91
C LEU A 11 -9.72 1.48 -7.44
N MET A 12 -10.30 0.42 -8.01
CA MET A 12 -10.42 0.27 -9.47
C MET A 12 -11.32 1.35 -10.07
N LEU A 13 -12.49 1.60 -9.46
CA LEU A 13 -13.40 2.65 -9.91
C LEU A 13 -12.76 4.03 -9.88
N ASN A 14 -12.01 4.36 -8.82
CA ASN A 14 -11.30 5.62 -8.72
C ASN A 14 -10.21 5.77 -9.79
N ARG A 15 -9.45 4.71 -10.06
CA ARG A 15 -8.45 4.72 -11.16
C ARG A 15 -9.10 4.91 -12.52
N PHE A 16 -10.19 4.22 -12.78
CA PHE A 16 -10.93 4.35 -14.02
C PHE A 16 -11.48 5.75 -14.18
N ALA A 17 -12.08 6.31 -13.14
CA ALA A 17 -12.58 7.68 -13.14
C ALA A 17 -11.50 8.72 -13.44
N GLN A 18 -10.31 8.57 -12.82
CA GLN A 18 -9.17 9.44 -13.09
C GLN A 18 -8.66 9.34 -14.53
N GLN A 19 -8.62 8.13 -15.08
CA GLN A 19 -8.14 7.89 -16.43
C GLN A 19 -9.07 8.44 -17.51
N PHE A 20 -10.38 8.37 -17.29
CA PHE A 20 -11.39 8.77 -18.26
C PHE A 20 -12.09 10.09 -17.94
N GLY A 21 -11.70 10.78 -16.87
CA GLY A 21 -12.27 12.06 -16.46
C GLY A 21 -13.75 11.98 -16.06
N ALA A 22 -14.21 10.81 -15.62
CA ALA A 22 -15.59 10.57 -15.23
C ALA A 22 -15.76 10.66 -13.71
N ASP A 23 -16.99 11.00 -13.27
CA ASP A 23 -17.30 10.99 -11.84
C ASP A 23 -17.43 9.52 -11.35
N PRO A 24 -16.66 9.08 -10.33
CA PRO A 24 -16.76 7.73 -9.78
C PRO A 24 -18.16 7.34 -9.33
N LYS A 25 -18.99 8.32 -8.96
CA LYS A 25 -20.37 8.12 -8.49
C LYS A 25 -21.34 7.74 -9.62
N THR A 26 -20.97 7.97 -10.87
CA THR A 26 -21.81 7.63 -12.02
C THR A 26 -21.69 6.16 -12.42
N PHE A 27 -20.70 5.45 -11.88
CA PHE A 27 -20.53 4.03 -12.15
C PHE A 27 -21.25 3.19 -11.09
N ASP A 28 -22.11 2.29 -11.56
CA ASP A 28 -22.70 1.29 -10.69
C ASP A 28 -21.63 0.24 -10.31
N SER A 29 -21.22 0.27 -9.06
CA SER A 29 -20.24 -0.67 -8.51
C SER A 29 -20.68 -2.14 -8.63
N ASN A 30 -21.99 -2.38 -8.76
CA ASN A 30 -22.55 -3.73 -8.91
C ASN A 30 -22.34 -4.32 -10.31
N MET A 31 -21.94 -3.50 -11.29
CA MET A 31 -21.58 -4.00 -12.63
C MET A 31 -20.26 -4.77 -12.65
N LEU A 32 -19.47 -4.65 -11.61
CA LEU A 32 -18.20 -5.36 -11.47
C LEU A 32 -18.38 -6.56 -10.52
N PRO A 33 -18.38 -7.79 -11.03
CA PRO A 33 -18.59 -8.97 -10.21
C PRO A 33 -17.46 -9.16 -9.19
N ASN A 34 -17.80 -9.71 -8.04
CA ASN A 34 -16.88 -9.91 -6.92
C ASN A 34 -15.69 -10.80 -7.29
N GLU A 35 -15.91 -11.75 -8.17
CA GLU A 35 -14.92 -12.73 -8.64
C GLU A 35 -13.70 -12.08 -9.26
N LEU A 36 -13.84 -10.89 -9.83
CA LEU A 36 -12.72 -10.13 -10.39
C LEU A 36 -11.74 -9.63 -9.31
N PHE A 37 -12.20 -9.49 -8.08
CA PHE A 37 -11.43 -8.92 -6.97
C PHE A 37 -11.05 -9.95 -5.91
N GLU A 38 -11.64 -11.15 -5.94
CA GLU A 38 -11.44 -12.17 -4.91
C GLU A 38 -9.98 -12.56 -4.74
N ASP A 39 -9.26 -12.80 -5.82
CA ASP A 39 -7.85 -13.18 -5.78
C ASP A 39 -6.98 -12.08 -5.20
N GLN A 40 -7.22 -10.83 -5.60
CA GLN A 40 -6.45 -9.68 -5.09
C GLN A 40 -6.79 -9.41 -3.63
N ALA A 41 -8.06 -9.49 -3.27
CA ALA A 41 -8.51 -9.33 -1.90
C ALA A 41 -7.96 -10.43 -0.98
N LEU A 42 -7.96 -11.67 -1.45
CA LEU A 42 -7.42 -12.79 -0.71
C LEU A 42 -5.91 -12.65 -0.47
N ARG A 43 -5.16 -12.21 -1.49
CA ARG A 43 -3.73 -11.91 -1.35
C ARG A 43 -3.48 -10.79 -0.35
N ALA A 44 -4.26 -9.71 -0.41
CA ALA A 44 -4.13 -8.58 0.52
C ALA A 44 -4.43 -9.00 1.97
N VAL A 45 -5.48 -9.80 2.20
CA VAL A 45 -5.82 -10.31 3.53
C VAL A 45 -4.72 -11.25 4.06
N ARG A 46 -4.24 -12.16 3.23
CA ARG A 46 -3.15 -13.09 3.61
C ARG A 46 -1.87 -12.34 3.95
N LEU A 47 -1.53 -11.34 3.14
CA LEU A 47 -0.35 -10.50 3.37
C LEU A 47 -0.49 -9.71 4.68
N GLY A 48 -1.66 -9.13 4.93
CA GLY A 48 -1.95 -8.42 6.17
C GLY A 48 -1.82 -9.29 7.41
N VAL A 49 -2.32 -10.52 7.36
CA VAL A 49 -2.17 -11.51 8.46
C VAL A 49 -0.70 -11.86 8.66
N LEU A 50 0.05 -12.11 7.58
CA LEU A 50 1.47 -12.44 7.63
C LEU A 50 2.30 -11.30 8.24
N VAL A 51 2.06 -10.07 7.81
CA VAL A 51 2.70 -8.86 8.35
C VAL A 51 2.41 -8.72 9.84
N SER A 52 1.15 -8.88 10.25
CA SER A 52 0.76 -8.82 11.66
C SER A 52 1.45 -9.90 12.51
N GLN A 53 1.55 -11.11 11.99
CA GLN A 53 2.24 -12.21 12.69
C GLN A 53 3.74 -11.95 12.84
N ILE A 54 4.39 -11.35 11.83
CA ILE A 54 5.82 -10.99 11.90
C ILE A 54 6.02 -9.90 12.95
N ILE A 55 5.20 -8.85 12.93
CA ILE A 55 5.26 -7.77 13.92
C ILE A 55 5.16 -8.33 15.34
N GLU A 56 4.19 -9.21 15.55
CA GLU A 56 3.93 -9.82 16.87
C GLU A 56 5.05 -10.78 17.30
N SER A 57 5.46 -11.68 16.42
CA SER A 57 6.47 -12.72 16.73
C SER A 57 7.87 -12.14 16.95
N GLN A 58 8.24 -11.10 16.19
CA GLN A 58 9.53 -10.42 16.28
C GLN A 58 9.50 -9.21 17.22
N LYS A 59 8.34 -8.91 17.81
CA LYS A 59 8.13 -7.75 18.69
C LYS A 59 8.60 -6.45 18.05
N LEU A 60 8.29 -6.27 16.77
CA LEU A 60 8.64 -5.06 16.03
C LEU A 60 7.81 -3.89 16.55
N THR A 61 8.49 -2.80 16.81
CA THR A 61 7.87 -1.53 17.19
C THR A 61 8.22 -0.48 16.16
N VAL A 62 7.33 0.50 15.99
CA VAL A 62 7.56 1.59 15.03
C VAL A 62 8.76 2.42 15.43
N ASP A 63 9.66 2.65 14.48
CA ASP A 63 10.82 3.53 14.64
C ASP A 63 10.40 4.99 14.48
N GLN A 64 10.44 5.76 15.56
CA GLN A 64 10.03 7.17 15.59
C GLN A 64 10.92 8.07 14.71
N ASP A 65 12.19 7.73 14.56
CA ASP A 65 13.10 8.48 13.68
C ASP A 65 12.69 8.30 12.21
N ARG A 66 12.28 7.09 11.82
CA ARG A 66 11.72 6.83 10.49
C ARG A 66 10.39 7.54 10.27
N VAL A 67 9.52 7.61 11.29
CA VAL A 67 8.26 8.37 11.23
C VAL A 67 8.54 9.85 10.96
N THR A 68 9.46 10.42 11.70
CA THR A 68 9.86 11.83 11.54
C THR A 68 10.42 12.09 10.15
N ALA A 69 11.31 11.22 9.67
CA ALA A 69 11.89 11.33 8.33
C ALA A 69 10.83 11.22 7.23
N PHE A 70 9.88 10.29 7.37
CA PHE A 70 8.78 10.11 6.42
C PHE A 70 7.88 11.36 6.34
N ILE A 71 7.53 11.94 7.48
CA ILE A 71 6.74 13.18 7.53
C ILE A 71 7.51 14.34 6.90
N ALA A 72 8.80 14.46 7.18
CA ALA A 72 9.65 15.52 6.61
C ALA A 72 9.74 15.40 5.09
N GLU A 73 9.96 14.21 4.55
CA GLU A 73 10.00 13.94 3.11
C GLU A 73 8.65 14.27 2.44
N ALA A 74 7.55 13.85 3.06
CA ALA A 74 6.22 14.17 2.56
C ALA A 74 5.95 15.69 2.53
N ALA A 75 6.46 16.41 3.52
CA ALA A 75 6.29 17.86 3.64
C ALA A 75 7.11 18.66 2.62
N GLU A 76 8.21 18.14 2.09
CA GLU A 76 9.08 18.83 1.12
C GLU A 76 8.35 19.29 -0.14
N ASN A 77 7.27 18.64 -0.51
CA ASN A 77 6.49 18.96 -1.70
C ASN A 77 5.40 20.02 -1.48
N TYR A 78 5.28 20.56 -0.28
CA TYR A 78 4.28 21.59 0.07
C TYR A 78 4.91 22.98 0.20
N GLU A 79 4.12 24.01 0.00
CA GLU A 79 4.57 25.42 0.09
C GLU A 79 5.01 25.78 1.53
N ASP A 80 4.33 25.22 2.52
CA ASP A 80 4.70 25.37 3.93
C ASP A 80 4.95 23.98 4.58
N PRO A 81 6.19 23.49 4.55
CA PRO A 81 6.54 22.21 5.16
C PRO A 81 6.31 22.16 6.67
N ALA A 82 6.44 23.29 7.36
CA ALA A 82 6.28 23.35 8.81
C ALA A 82 4.84 23.08 9.23
N GLU A 83 3.87 23.65 8.52
CA GLU A 83 2.43 23.41 8.78
C GLU A 83 2.07 21.94 8.57
N VAL A 84 2.60 21.31 7.54
CA VAL A 84 2.36 19.90 7.25
C VAL A 84 2.95 19.00 8.35
N ILE A 85 4.18 19.28 8.79
CA ILE A 85 4.81 18.54 9.88
C ILE A 85 4.00 18.68 11.18
N GLU A 86 3.54 19.90 11.49
CA GLU A 86 2.73 20.16 12.67
C GLU A 86 1.38 19.41 12.61
N TYR A 87 0.74 19.40 11.45
CA TYR A 87 -0.51 18.67 11.21
C TYR A 87 -0.35 17.17 11.51
N TYR A 88 0.63 16.51 10.91
CA TYR A 88 0.89 15.09 11.13
C TYR A 88 1.37 14.76 12.54
N THR A 89 1.98 15.71 13.23
CA THR A 89 2.47 15.52 14.61
C THR A 89 1.33 15.62 15.62
N ASN A 90 0.42 16.55 15.42
CA ASN A 90 -0.65 16.88 16.38
C ASN A 90 -1.92 16.05 16.17
N ASP A 91 -2.20 15.61 14.94
CA ASP A 91 -3.35 14.75 14.65
C ASP A 91 -2.99 13.27 14.88
N LYS A 92 -3.54 12.71 15.96
CA LYS A 92 -3.28 11.31 16.34
C LYS A 92 -3.69 10.30 15.28
N ALA A 93 -4.76 10.58 14.52
CA ALA A 93 -5.25 9.68 13.49
C ALA A 93 -4.30 9.66 12.28
N GLN A 94 -3.84 10.84 11.86
CA GLN A 94 -2.87 10.97 10.77
C GLN A 94 -1.52 10.38 11.16
N ARG A 95 -1.06 10.65 12.39
CA ARG A 95 0.17 10.05 12.90
C ARG A 95 0.10 8.53 12.93
N ALA A 96 -1.02 7.95 13.38
CA ALA A 96 -1.20 6.50 13.40
C ALA A 96 -1.16 5.87 11.99
N GLN A 97 -1.67 6.56 10.98
CA GLN A 97 -1.55 6.11 9.59
C GLN A 97 -0.10 6.09 9.11
N VAL A 98 0.68 7.13 9.40
CA VAL A 98 2.10 7.19 9.07
C VAL A 98 2.88 6.10 9.81
N GLU A 99 2.61 5.91 11.09
CA GLU A 99 3.23 4.86 11.90
C GLU A 99 2.95 3.46 11.33
N SER A 100 1.75 3.21 10.83
CA SER A 100 1.41 1.95 10.16
C SER A 100 2.21 1.73 8.87
N VAL A 101 2.36 2.76 8.05
CA VAL A 101 3.15 2.69 6.82
C VAL A 101 4.63 2.44 7.13
N VAL A 102 5.19 3.16 8.10
CA VAL A 102 6.59 2.99 8.52
C VAL A 102 6.82 1.59 9.09
N LEU A 103 5.88 1.07 9.87
CA LEU A 103 5.98 -0.28 10.42
C LEU A 103 5.93 -1.35 9.33
N GLU A 104 5.09 -1.18 8.31
CA GLU A 104 5.07 -2.07 7.14
C GLU A 104 6.40 -2.05 6.40
N ASP A 105 7.01 -0.88 6.20
CA ASP A 105 8.34 -0.75 5.61
C ASP A 105 9.41 -1.45 6.45
N GLN A 106 9.34 -1.34 7.78
CA GLN A 106 10.24 -2.06 8.68
C GLN A 106 10.09 -3.59 8.56
N VAL A 107 8.86 -4.08 8.37
CA VAL A 107 8.62 -5.52 8.12
C VAL A 107 9.24 -5.95 6.80
N VAL A 108 9.11 -5.16 5.75
CA VAL A 108 9.75 -5.43 4.45
C VAL A 108 11.26 -5.47 4.58
N ASP A 109 11.86 -4.50 5.26
CA ASP A 109 13.31 -4.47 5.53
C ASP A 109 13.76 -5.71 6.33
N TYR A 110 13.00 -6.11 7.33
CA TYR A 110 13.24 -7.32 8.11
C TYR A 110 13.24 -8.57 7.22
N LEU A 111 12.24 -8.72 6.36
CA LEU A 111 12.11 -9.84 5.44
C LEU A 111 13.24 -9.87 4.41
N LEU A 112 13.61 -8.72 3.83
CA LEU A 112 14.73 -8.61 2.90
C LEU A 112 16.07 -8.93 3.55
N GLY A 113 16.26 -8.56 4.80
CA GLY A 113 17.46 -8.88 5.57
C GLY A 113 17.62 -10.37 5.91
N HIS A 114 16.53 -11.13 5.95
CA HIS A 114 16.51 -12.56 6.30
C HIS A 114 16.23 -13.48 5.11
N ALA A 115 15.76 -12.94 3.99
CA ALA A 115 15.50 -13.71 2.77
C ALA A 115 16.77 -13.86 1.95
N LYS A 116 16.90 -15.03 1.27
CA LYS A 116 17.86 -15.17 0.19
C LYS A 116 17.31 -14.47 -1.04
N VAL A 117 17.87 -13.31 -1.36
CA VAL A 117 17.57 -12.61 -2.60
C VAL A 117 18.36 -13.28 -3.72
N SER A 118 17.67 -13.82 -4.71
CA SER A 118 18.29 -14.31 -5.95
C SER A 118 17.98 -13.32 -7.07
N ASP A 119 19.03 -12.71 -7.61
CA ASP A 119 18.92 -11.86 -8.79
C ASP A 119 18.77 -12.73 -10.03
N LYS A 120 17.73 -12.46 -10.81
CA LYS A 120 17.52 -13.09 -12.11
C LYS A 120 17.67 -12.03 -13.20
N THR A 121 18.67 -12.20 -14.05
CA THR A 121 18.80 -11.39 -15.26
C THR A 121 17.76 -11.82 -16.27
N VAL A 122 16.87 -10.91 -16.67
CA VAL A 122 15.86 -11.11 -17.70
C VAL A 122 16.05 -10.07 -18.81
N ASN A 123 15.73 -10.45 -20.05
CA ASN A 123 15.69 -9.46 -21.11
C ASN A 123 14.41 -8.62 -21.05
N TYR A 124 14.37 -7.51 -21.80
CA TYR A 124 13.25 -6.59 -21.78
C TYR A 124 11.91 -7.22 -22.17
N GLN A 125 11.92 -8.15 -23.12
CA GLN A 125 10.71 -8.86 -23.58
C GLN A 125 10.16 -9.81 -22.51
N GLU A 126 11.04 -10.52 -21.81
CA GLU A 126 10.65 -11.38 -20.68
C GLU A 126 10.07 -10.57 -19.53
N LEU A 127 10.66 -9.39 -19.26
CA LEU A 127 10.17 -8.48 -18.24
C LEU A 127 8.75 -7.95 -18.56
N LEU A 128 8.51 -7.56 -19.81
CA LEU A 128 7.18 -7.14 -20.27
C LEU A 128 6.14 -8.26 -20.19
N ALA A 129 6.51 -9.47 -20.59
CA ALA A 129 5.63 -10.63 -20.51
C ALA A 129 5.25 -10.96 -19.06
N ALA A 130 6.21 -10.90 -18.12
CA ALA A 130 5.96 -11.09 -16.70
C ALA A 130 5.05 -9.99 -16.12
N ALA A 131 5.24 -8.74 -16.50
CA ALA A 131 4.40 -7.62 -16.07
C ALA A 131 2.95 -7.76 -16.56
N GLN A 132 2.76 -8.22 -17.80
CA GLN A 132 1.42 -8.47 -18.37
C GLN A 132 0.71 -9.63 -17.68
N GLN A 133 1.41 -10.67 -17.25
CA GLN A 133 0.84 -11.79 -16.51
C GLN A 133 0.41 -11.42 -15.09
N GLN A 134 1.03 -10.40 -14.48
CA GLN A 134 0.66 -9.89 -13.16
C GLN A 134 -0.49 -8.87 -13.20
N ALA A 135 -0.80 -8.32 -14.36
CA ALA A 135 -1.85 -7.34 -14.56
C ALA A 135 -3.24 -7.95 -14.84
N ILE A 136 -3.32 -9.27 -14.95
CA ILE A 136 -4.58 -10.01 -15.16
C ILE A 136 -5.12 -10.55 -13.85
#